data_4d23b1b17288daee340af5118bb8701d
#
_entry.id   4d23b1b17288daee340af5118bb8701d
#
_cell.length_a   1.000
_cell.length_b   1.000
_cell.length_c   1.000
_cell.angle_alpha   90.00
_cell.angle_beta   90.00
_cell.angle_gamma   90.00
#
_symmetry.space_group_name_H-M   'P 1'
#
loop_
_entity.id
_entity.type
_entity.pdbx_description
1 polymer ?
#
loop_
_entity_poly.entity_id
_entity_poly.type
_entity_poly.pdbx_seq_one_letter_code
_entity_poly.pdbx_strand_id
1 'polypeptide(L)'
;MTPSDQQQLKAYLEGAAEIIYRNTDPTELKTFESIEKALRQKILEEVGPELGSFFFQKASGIKTGKTRTVKSVVGLLKITNNQAEYFGLKSSTQLSPMMEKCALLISANESYQRGEKDLEKFTGIKVSHSTLQRLVKRQDFELPTSKQGVQEITLDGGKVRLRNEDRGKPCYWKDYKALCLDNVYCGAFFQSEQDLIDWTNSQKLLHPIYCIGDGHAGIWNLFQEIGVPEQRQEILDWYHLKENLYKAGGSLRRLKQAESLLWCGQVNEVIDLFKDLKKKAFKTFCNYLETHRCRIVNYLYYQEESLSSLGSGTVESTIKRIGLRVKLSGAQWNIESVSSILSLRCAYLNGQLSS
;
A
#
# COMPACT_ATOMS: atom_id res chain seq x y z
N MET A 1 37.41 -8.81 6.77
CA MET A 1 38.41 -9.01 5.70
C MET A 1 39.73 -8.51 6.25
N THR A 2 40.80 -9.32 6.18
CA THR A 2 42.16 -8.92 6.64
C THR A 2 42.76 -7.90 5.66
N PRO A 3 43.74 -7.05 6.09
CA PRO A 3 44.44 -6.16 5.15
C PRO A 3 45.11 -6.90 3.97
N SER A 4 45.60 -8.10 4.20
CA SER A 4 46.19 -8.96 3.14
C SER A 4 45.12 -9.38 2.11
N ASP A 5 43.93 -9.82 2.60
CA ASP A 5 42.82 -10.19 1.70
C ASP A 5 42.29 -9.00 0.90
N GLN A 6 42.27 -7.80 1.49
CA GLN A 6 41.87 -6.58 0.80
C GLN A 6 42.83 -6.24 -0.33
N GLN A 7 44.15 -6.33 -0.10
CA GLN A 7 45.16 -6.06 -1.11
C GLN A 7 45.09 -7.08 -2.24
N GLN A 8 44.91 -8.36 -1.91
CA GLN A 8 44.79 -9.43 -2.90
C GLN A 8 43.52 -9.28 -3.74
N LEU A 9 42.40 -8.99 -3.08
CA LEU A 9 41.13 -8.74 -3.77
C LEU A 9 41.23 -7.54 -4.73
N LYS A 10 41.90 -6.45 -4.30
CA LYS A 10 42.13 -5.27 -5.13
C LYS A 10 42.90 -5.62 -6.40
N ALA A 11 43.98 -6.38 -6.29
CA ALA A 11 44.78 -6.82 -7.45
C ALA A 11 43.95 -7.67 -8.43
N TYR A 12 43.10 -8.59 -7.93
CA TYR A 12 42.20 -9.37 -8.79
C TYR A 12 41.16 -8.51 -9.47
N LEU A 13 40.60 -7.52 -8.77
CA LEU A 13 39.61 -6.60 -9.33
C LEU A 13 40.22 -5.67 -10.39
N GLU A 14 41.45 -5.19 -10.21
CA GLU A 14 42.18 -4.40 -11.22
C GLU A 14 42.41 -5.23 -12.50
N GLY A 15 42.84 -6.49 -12.38
CA GLY A 15 42.98 -7.38 -13.53
C GLY A 15 41.64 -7.67 -14.23
N ALA A 16 40.59 -7.90 -13.50
CA ALA A 16 39.25 -8.09 -14.05
C ALA A 16 38.74 -6.82 -14.77
N ALA A 17 38.94 -5.63 -14.16
CA ALA A 17 38.56 -4.36 -14.72
C ALA A 17 39.26 -4.08 -16.06
N GLU A 18 40.54 -4.41 -16.18
CA GLU A 18 41.31 -4.28 -17.42
C GLU A 18 40.77 -5.18 -18.54
N ILE A 19 40.40 -6.41 -18.20
CA ILE A 19 39.75 -7.32 -19.16
C ILE A 19 38.39 -6.77 -19.61
N ILE A 20 37.59 -6.27 -18.73
CA ILE A 20 36.27 -5.68 -19.02
C ILE A 20 36.47 -4.44 -19.90
N TYR A 21 37.39 -3.54 -19.54
CA TYR A 21 37.67 -2.30 -20.27
C TYR A 21 38.05 -2.54 -21.72
N ARG A 22 39.02 -3.43 -21.96
CA ARG A 22 39.49 -3.74 -23.34
C ARG A 22 38.43 -4.42 -24.23
N ASN A 23 37.38 -5.00 -23.61
CA ASN A 23 36.25 -5.64 -24.30
C ASN A 23 34.99 -4.75 -24.30
N THR A 24 35.11 -3.46 -23.93
CA THR A 24 34.01 -2.49 -23.99
C THR A 24 34.19 -1.64 -25.26
N ASP A 25 33.06 -1.38 -25.96
CA ASP A 25 33.11 -0.55 -27.20
C ASP A 25 33.60 0.87 -26.87
N PRO A 26 34.61 1.40 -27.57
CA PRO A 26 35.09 2.76 -27.34
C PRO A 26 34.02 3.86 -27.43
N THR A 27 32.90 3.61 -28.12
CA THR A 27 31.78 4.56 -28.17
C THR A 27 31.04 4.65 -26.83
N GLU A 28 31.05 3.60 -26.02
CA GLU A 28 30.45 3.55 -24.69
C GLU A 28 31.36 4.17 -23.61
N LEU A 29 32.60 4.51 -23.94
CA LEU A 29 33.58 5.10 -23.02
C LEU A 29 33.69 6.64 -23.13
N LYS A 30 32.77 7.31 -23.84
CA LYS A 30 32.85 8.74 -24.12
C LYS A 30 32.29 9.67 -23.07
N THR A 31 31.30 9.21 -22.30
CA THR A 31 30.63 10.03 -21.26
C THR A 31 30.54 9.23 -19.98
N PHE A 32 30.41 9.93 -18.82
CA PHE A 32 30.22 9.28 -17.53
C PHE A 32 29.01 8.32 -17.55
N GLU A 33 27.87 8.78 -18.09
CA GLU A 33 26.64 7.99 -18.17
C GLU A 33 26.82 6.72 -19.02
N SER A 34 27.52 6.82 -20.19
CA SER A 34 27.76 5.66 -21.02
C SER A 34 28.71 4.65 -20.37
N ILE A 35 29.76 5.14 -19.66
CA ILE A 35 30.70 4.29 -18.90
C ILE A 35 29.96 3.57 -17.77
N GLU A 36 29.13 4.30 -16.99
CA GLU A 36 28.36 3.73 -15.90
C GLU A 36 27.40 2.64 -16.40
N LYS A 37 26.72 2.89 -17.53
CA LYS A 37 25.82 1.93 -18.16
C LYS A 37 26.56 0.68 -18.65
N ALA A 38 27.67 0.83 -19.36
CA ALA A 38 28.48 -0.27 -19.87
C ALA A 38 29.06 -1.11 -18.72
N LEU A 39 29.63 -0.45 -17.70
CA LEU A 39 30.16 -1.12 -16.52
C LEU A 39 29.07 -1.92 -15.79
N ARG A 40 27.91 -1.31 -15.55
CA ARG A 40 26.77 -1.96 -14.93
C ARG A 40 26.31 -3.20 -15.72
N GLN A 41 26.21 -3.07 -17.04
CA GLN A 41 25.84 -4.18 -17.91
C GLN A 41 26.84 -5.34 -17.78
N LYS A 42 28.14 -5.06 -17.82
CA LYS A 42 29.19 -6.08 -17.67
C LYS A 42 29.16 -6.75 -16.29
N ILE A 43 28.90 -5.97 -15.22
CA ILE A 43 28.72 -6.54 -13.88
C ILE A 43 27.54 -7.52 -13.84
N LEU A 44 26.41 -7.16 -14.45
CA LEU A 44 25.19 -7.98 -14.43
C LEU A 44 25.26 -9.21 -15.35
N GLU A 45 25.98 -9.11 -16.47
CA GLU A 45 26.09 -10.18 -17.47
C GLU A 45 27.22 -11.18 -17.15
N GLU A 46 28.36 -10.70 -16.62
CA GLU A 46 29.58 -11.49 -16.47
C GLU A 46 29.94 -11.70 -14.99
N VAL A 47 30.13 -10.62 -14.23
CA VAL A 47 30.71 -10.71 -12.87
C VAL A 47 29.71 -11.25 -11.85
N GLY A 48 28.51 -10.71 -11.82
CA GLY A 48 27.48 -11.07 -10.82
C GLY A 48 27.05 -12.53 -10.91
N PRO A 49 26.77 -13.09 -12.12
CA PRO A 49 26.43 -14.50 -12.27
C PRO A 49 27.54 -15.45 -11.82
N GLU A 50 28.81 -15.17 -12.11
CA GLU A 50 29.96 -15.98 -11.72
C GLU A 50 30.14 -15.97 -10.20
N LEU A 51 30.17 -14.77 -9.59
CA LEU A 51 30.25 -14.65 -8.14
C LEU A 51 29.06 -15.34 -7.45
N GLY A 52 27.83 -15.12 -7.95
CA GLY A 52 26.64 -15.75 -7.41
C GLY A 52 26.73 -17.28 -7.45
N SER A 53 27.11 -17.84 -8.59
CA SER A 53 27.27 -19.30 -8.75
C SER A 53 28.29 -19.87 -7.78
N PHE A 54 29.42 -19.18 -7.61
CA PHE A 54 30.46 -19.56 -6.65
C PHE A 54 29.94 -19.56 -5.20
N PHE A 55 29.24 -18.49 -4.79
CA PHE A 55 28.72 -18.38 -3.44
C PHE A 55 27.64 -19.43 -3.15
N PHE A 56 26.72 -19.68 -4.08
CA PHE A 56 25.69 -20.73 -3.89
C PHE A 56 26.29 -22.11 -3.82
N GLN A 57 27.31 -22.41 -4.64
CA GLN A 57 28.01 -23.68 -4.57
C GLN A 57 28.75 -23.86 -3.26
N LYS A 58 29.48 -22.85 -2.79
CA LYS A 58 30.24 -22.92 -1.53
C LYS A 58 29.33 -23.03 -0.33
N ALA A 59 28.25 -22.23 -0.29
CA ALA A 59 27.33 -22.22 0.85
C ALA A 59 26.48 -23.48 0.96
N SER A 60 26.07 -24.09 -0.17
CA SER A 60 25.30 -25.34 -0.15
C SER A 60 26.12 -26.60 -0.14
N GLY A 61 27.37 -26.54 -0.60
CA GLY A 61 28.20 -27.74 -0.87
C GLY A 61 27.71 -28.56 -2.10
N ILE A 62 26.65 -28.14 -2.77
CA ILE A 62 25.96 -28.88 -3.84
C ILE A 62 26.49 -28.45 -5.21
N LYS A 63 26.92 -29.43 -6.01
CA LYS A 63 27.45 -29.21 -7.38
C LYS A 63 26.61 -29.85 -8.46
N THR A 64 25.68 -30.73 -8.12
CA THR A 64 24.91 -31.58 -9.04
C THR A 64 23.45 -31.16 -9.12
N GLY A 65 22.82 -31.51 -10.22
CA GLY A 65 21.38 -31.28 -10.47
C GLY A 65 21.12 -30.53 -11.77
N LYS A 66 19.86 -30.56 -12.21
CA LYS A 66 19.43 -29.83 -13.41
C LYS A 66 19.49 -28.32 -13.13
N THR A 67 20.20 -27.62 -13.99
CA THR A 67 20.39 -26.15 -13.88
C THR A 67 19.17 -25.39 -14.36
N ARG A 68 18.85 -24.28 -13.66
CA ARG A 68 17.87 -23.29 -14.10
C ARG A 68 18.41 -21.88 -13.93
N THR A 69 17.89 -20.93 -14.69
CA THR A 69 18.23 -19.52 -14.59
C THR A 69 17.22 -18.78 -13.69
N VAL A 70 17.75 -18.01 -12.73
CA VAL A 70 16.96 -17.16 -11.82
C VAL A 70 17.38 -15.72 -12.04
N LYS A 71 16.42 -14.84 -12.30
CA LYS A 71 16.62 -13.39 -12.40
C LYS A 71 16.85 -12.81 -11.02
N SER A 72 17.99 -12.18 -10.81
CA SER A 72 18.42 -11.62 -9.53
C SER A 72 18.87 -10.18 -9.71
N VAL A 73 18.92 -9.41 -8.64
CA VAL A 73 19.49 -8.04 -8.62
C VAL A 73 20.99 -7.99 -8.93
N VAL A 74 21.67 -9.13 -8.92
CA VAL A 74 23.08 -9.27 -9.30
C VAL A 74 23.29 -9.95 -10.65
N GLY A 75 22.24 -10.10 -11.46
CA GLY A 75 22.30 -10.69 -12.79
C GLY A 75 21.47 -11.97 -12.95
N LEU A 76 21.72 -12.70 -14.03
CA LEU A 76 21.06 -13.97 -14.35
C LEU A 76 21.82 -15.15 -13.72
N LEU A 77 21.39 -15.57 -12.54
CA LEU A 77 22.06 -16.62 -11.78
C LEU A 77 21.71 -18.01 -12.31
N LYS A 78 22.71 -18.83 -12.58
CA LYS A 78 22.54 -20.25 -12.88
C LYS A 78 22.67 -21.05 -11.58
N ILE A 79 21.59 -21.66 -11.14
CA ILE A 79 21.54 -22.51 -9.93
C ILE A 79 21.00 -23.89 -10.29
N THR A 80 21.42 -24.92 -9.56
CA THR A 80 20.83 -26.26 -9.71
C THR A 80 19.51 -26.34 -8.92
N ASN A 81 18.64 -27.28 -9.30
CA ASN A 81 17.39 -27.50 -8.56
C ASN A 81 17.67 -27.90 -7.10
N ASN A 82 18.75 -28.69 -6.88
CA ASN A 82 19.13 -29.11 -5.55
C ASN A 82 19.62 -27.94 -4.69
N GLN A 83 20.38 -26.99 -5.28
CA GLN A 83 20.75 -25.73 -4.59
C GLN A 83 19.50 -24.88 -4.30
N ALA A 84 18.59 -24.78 -5.26
CA ALA A 84 17.35 -24.04 -5.08
C ALA A 84 16.51 -24.60 -3.92
N GLU A 85 16.39 -25.90 -3.82
CA GLU A 85 15.69 -26.58 -2.72
C GLU A 85 16.40 -26.34 -1.39
N TYR A 86 17.73 -26.48 -1.35
CA TYR A 86 18.54 -26.18 -0.15
C TYR A 86 18.29 -24.77 0.39
N PHE A 87 18.16 -23.78 -0.51
CA PHE A 87 17.86 -22.38 -0.14
C PHE A 87 16.36 -22.08 -0.04
N GLY A 88 15.47 -23.05 -0.06
CA GLY A 88 14.03 -22.89 0.08
C GLY A 88 13.36 -22.18 -1.09
N LEU A 89 13.98 -22.14 -2.27
CA LEU A 89 13.37 -21.54 -3.46
C LEU A 89 12.34 -22.48 -4.09
N LYS A 90 11.13 -22.03 -4.24
CA LYS A 90 10.04 -22.78 -4.91
C LYS A 90 10.49 -23.22 -6.32
N SER A 91 10.14 -24.44 -6.72
CA SER A 91 10.57 -25.07 -7.98
C SER A 91 10.23 -24.23 -9.22
N SER A 92 9.12 -23.51 -9.22
CA SER A 92 8.62 -22.67 -10.34
C SER A 92 9.13 -21.21 -10.30
N THR A 93 9.90 -20.80 -9.29
CA THR A 93 10.36 -19.42 -9.14
C THR A 93 11.44 -19.08 -10.16
N GLN A 94 11.20 -18.02 -10.94
CA GLN A 94 12.15 -17.46 -11.91
C GLN A 94 12.84 -16.18 -11.40
N LEU A 95 12.41 -15.67 -10.26
CA LEU A 95 12.95 -14.49 -9.61
C LEU A 95 13.62 -14.89 -8.30
N SER A 96 14.72 -14.23 -7.96
CA SER A 96 15.32 -14.36 -6.63
C SER A 96 14.42 -13.69 -5.58
N PRO A 97 14.52 -14.04 -4.29
CA PRO A 97 13.72 -13.39 -3.24
C PRO A 97 13.89 -11.86 -3.22
N MET A 98 15.10 -11.36 -3.39
CA MET A 98 15.35 -9.91 -3.48
C MET A 98 14.70 -9.29 -4.71
N MET A 99 14.75 -9.96 -5.87
CA MET A 99 14.08 -9.47 -7.10
C MET A 99 12.55 -9.51 -6.96
N GLU A 100 11.98 -10.55 -6.33
CA GLU A 100 10.55 -10.60 -6.02
C GLU A 100 10.12 -9.43 -5.12
N LYS A 101 10.92 -9.14 -4.10
CA LYS A 101 10.69 -8.01 -3.20
C LYS A 101 10.70 -6.67 -3.93
N CYS A 102 11.71 -6.41 -4.78
CA CYS A 102 11.74 -5.21 -5.63
C CYS A 102 10.51 -5.13 -6.54
N ALA A 103 10.12 -6.25 -7.15
CA ALA A 103 8.97 -6.33 -8.02
C ALA A 103 7.64 -6.04 -7.28
N LEU A 104 7.48 -6.54 -6.06
CA LEU A 104 6.30 -6.27 -5.21
C LEU A 104 6.26 -4.82 -4.75
N LEU A 105 7.40 -4.23 -4.31
CA LEU A 105 7.49 -2.83 -3.90
C LEU A 105 7.07 -1.87 -5.02
N ILE A 106 7.56 -2.09 -6.24
CA ILE A 106 7.17 -1.30 -7.42
C ILE A 106 5.70 -1.54 -7.75
N SER A 107 5.24 -2.79 -7.77
CA SER A 107 3.85 -3.14 -8.08
C SER A 107 2.84 -2.58 -7.08
N ALA A 108 3.23 -2.37 -5.82
CA ALA A 108 2.39 -1.75 -4.80
C ALA A 108 2.12 -0.25 -5.05
N ASN A 109 2.95 0.42 -5.85
CA ASN A 109 2.90 1.87 -6.05
C ASN A 109 2.55 2.29 -7.47
N GLU A 110 2.85 1.46 -8.48
CA GLU A 110 2.76 1.82 -9.88
C GLU A 110 1.95 0.83 -10.72
N SER A 111 1.60 1.23 -11.95
CA SER A 111 1.02 0.29 -12.92
C SER A 111 2.04 -0.78 -13.30
N TYR A 112 1.60 -1.99 -13.60
CA TYR A 112 2.53 -3.07 -13.98
C TYR A 112 3.39 -2.71 -15.21
N GLN A 113 2.83 -1.98 -16.17
CA GLN A 113 3.59 -1.55 -17.38
C GLN A 113 4.68 -0.54 -17.03
N ARG A 114 4.40 0.39 -16.10
CA ARG A 114 5.42 1.33 -15.65
C ARG A 114 6.42 0.62 -14.75
N GLY A 115 5.95 -0.23 -13.86
CA GLY A 115 6.79 -1.04 -12.98
C GLY A 115 7.77 -1.95 -13.72
N GLU A 116 7.41 -2.50 -14.90
CA GLU A 116 8.34 -3.22 -15.78
C GLU A 116 9.54 -2.34 -16.17
N LYS A 117 9.27 -1.11 -16.61
CA LYS A 117 10.30 -0.16 -17.06
C LYS A 117 11.18 0.33 -15.91
N ASP A 118 10.55 0.67 -14.78
CA ASP A 118 11.26 1.22 -13.65
C ASP A 118 12.08 0.13 -12.93
N LEU A 119 11.57 -1.10 -12.84
CA LEU A 119 12.33 -2.23 -12.32
C LEU A 119 13.56 -2.53 -13.17
N GLU A 120 13.42 -2.54 -14.51
CA GLU A 120 14.54 -2.71 -15.45
C GLU A 120 15.56 -1.57 -15.30
N LYS A 121 15.11 -0.32 -15.18
CA LYS A 121 15.96 0.84 -14.99
C LYS A 121 16.75 0.76 -13.66
N PHE A 122 16.13 0.35 -12.57
CA PHE A 122 16.77 0.30 -11.26
C PHE A 122 17.64 -0.94 -11.05
N THR A 123 17.22 -2.10 -11.56
CA THR A 123 17.95 -3.37 -11.35
C THR A 123 18.80 -3.81 -12.54
N GLY A 124 18.59 -3.25 -13.73
CA GLY A 124 19.17 -3.70 -14.99
C GLY A 124 18.56 -5.02 -15.50
N ILE A 125 17.58 -5.58 -14.81
CA ILE A 125 16.98 -6.89 -15.14
C ILE A 125 15.53 -6.72 -15.58
N LYS A 126 15.21 -7.18 -16.78
CA LYS A 126 13.87 -7.11 -17.32
C LYS A 126 12.93 -8.17 -16.72
N VAL A 127 11.86 -7.69 -16.09
CA VAL A 127 10.75 -8.52 -15.61
C VAL A 127 9.46 -7.99 -16.22
N SER A 128 8.79 -8.78 -17.07
CA SER A 128 7.61 -8.32 -17.80
C SER A 128 6.43 -7.97 -16.88
N HIS A 129 5.62 -6.99 -17.30
CA HIS A 129 4.40 -6.60 -16.57
C HIS A 129 3.45 -7.76 -16.29
N SER A 130 3.37 -8.73 -17.20
CA SER A 130 2.57 -9.95 -16.96
C SER A 130 3.16 -10.85 -15.88
N THR A 131 4.48 -10.86 -15.72
CA THR A 131 5.15 -11.57 -14.61
C THR A 131 4.91 -10.84 -13.29
N LEU A 132 4.96 -9.50 -13.26
CA LEU A 132 4.60 -8.69 -12.09
C LEU A 132 3.17 -8.96 -11.64
N GLN A 133 2.21 -8.95 -12.58
CA GLN A 133 0.81 -9.26 -12.29
C GLN A 133 0.63 -10.66 -11.70
N ARG A 134 1.27 -11.68 -12.31
CA ARG A 134 1.20 -13.06 -11.80
C ARG A 134 1.87 -13.20 -10.44
N LEU A 135 2.97 -12.48 -10.21
CA LEU A 135 3.63 -12.45 -8.92
C LEU A 135 2.68 -11.93 -7.83
N VAL A 136 2.01 -10.79 -8.07
CA VAL A 136 1.06 -10.20 -7.12
C VAL A 136 -0.12 -11.15 -6.86
N LYS A 137 -0.69 -11.76 -7.89
CA LYS A 137 -1.82 -12.70 -7.74
C LYS A 137 -1.50 -13.96 -6.92
N ARG A 138 -0.25 -14.40 -6.89
CA ARG A 138 0.16 -15.60 -6.14
C ARG A 138 0.60 -15.31 -4.71
N GLN A 139 0.75 -14.05 -4.34
CA GLN A 139 1.09 -13.67 -2.97
C GLN A 139 -0.17 -13.62 -2.11
N ASP A 140 -0.03 -14.14 -0.93
CA ASP A 140 -0.99 -14.01 0.15
C ASP A 140 -0.29 -13.22 1.27
N PHE A 141 -0.90 -12.09 1.64
CA PHE A 141 -0.37 -11.21 2.68
C PHE A 141 -1.30 -11.30 3.89
N GLU A 142 -0.79 -11.86 4.97
CA GLU A 142 -1.51 -11.89 6.23
C GLU A 142 -1.71 -10.46 6.76
N LEU A 143 -2.92 -10.19 7.23
CA LEU A 143 -3.22 -8.92 7.87
C LEU A 143 -2.54 -8.87 9.24
N PRO A 144 -1.94 -7.74 9.62
CA PRO A 144 -1.19 -7.63 10.87
C PRO A 144 -2.11 -7.71 12.09
N THR A 145 -1.54 -8.20 13.19
CA THR A 145 -2.19 -8.19 14.51
C THR A 145 -1.54 -7.13 15.39
N SER A 146 -2.37 -6.30 16.05
CA SER A 146 -1.89 -5.29 16.98
C SER A 146 -1.29 -5.93 18.23
N LYS A 147 -0.07 -5.52 18.60
CA LYS A 147 0.61 -6.03 19.81
C LYS A 147 0.11 -5.39 21.10
N GLN A 148 -0.38 -4.15 21.03
CA GLN A 148 -0.73 -3.34 22.22
C GLN A 148 -2.24 -3.29 22.50
N GLY A 149 -3.06 -3.76 21.58
CA GLY A 149 -4.50 -3.56 21.57
C GLY A 149 -4.88 -2.40 20.66
N VAL A 150 -6.14 -2.31 20.31
CA VAL A 150 -6.68 -1.33 19.35
C VAL A 150 -7.68 -0.44 20.08
N GLN A 151 -7.45 0.86 20.03
CA GLN A 151 -8.32 1.87 20.63
C GLN A 151 -9.10 2.68 19.61
N GLU A 152 -8.60 2.77 18.37
CA GLU A 152 -9.24 3.53 17.32
C GLU A 152 -9.39 2.69 16.06
N ILE A 153 -10.58 2.71 15.49
CA ILE A 153 -10.90 2.09 14.20
C ILE A 153 -11.45 3.18 13.29
N THR A 154 -10.78 3.40 12.17
CA THR A 154 -11.29 4.26 11.11
C THR A 154 -11.73 3.42 9.94
N LEU A 155 -12.95 3.59 9.48
CA LEU A 155 -13.54 2.88 8.35
C LEU A 155 -14.08 3.86 7.31
N ASP A 156 -13.70 3.67 6.05
CA ASP A 156 -14.19 4.46 4.92
C ASP A 156 -14.34 3.59 3.67
N GLY A 157 -15.10 4.09 2.71
CA GLY A 157 -15.35 3.46 1.42
C GLY A 157 -14.46 4.02 0.30
N GLY A 158 -13.93 3.14 -0.52
CA GLY A 158 -13.27 3.53 -1.77
C GLY A 158 -13.96 2.95 -2.98
N LYS A 159 -13.71 3.52 -4.16
CA LYS A 159 -14.23 3.00 -5.44
C LYS A 159 -13.09 2.51 -6.32
N VAL A 160 -13.30 1.35 -6.96
CA VAL A 160 -12.41 0.78 -7.97
C VAL A 160 -13.13 0.69 -9.31
N ARG A 161 -12.42 1.04 -10.38
CA ARG A 161 -12.95 0.96 -11.75
C ARG A 161 -12.70 -0.43 -12.32
N LEU A 162 -13.76 -1.12 -12.67
CA LEU A 162 -13.72 -2.47 -13.21
C LEU A 162 -13.92 -2.48 -14.73
N ARG A 163 -13.22 -3.39 -15.38
CA ARG A 163 -13.48 -3.73 -16.78
C ARG A 163 -14.80 -4.49 -16.87
N ASN A 164 -15.55 -4.21 -17.94
CA ASN A 164 -16.68 -5.05 -18.27
C ASN A 164 -16.17 -6.31 -18.97
N GLU A 165 -16.74 -7.45 -18.65
CA GLU A 165 -16.43 -8.74 -19.30
C GLU A 165 -16.85 -8.75 -20.77
N ASP A 166 -17.96 -8.06 -21.07
CA ASP A 166 -18.44 -7.90 -22.44
C ASP A 166 -17.59 -6.85 -23.17
N ARG A 167 -17.02 -7.25 -24.31
CA ARG A 167 -16.24 -6.33 -25.16
C ARG A 167 -17.09 -5.18 -25.65
N GLY A 168 -16.56 -3.97 -25.53
CA GLY A 168 -17.19 -2.73 -26.00
C GLY A 168 -18.15 -2.08 -24.98
N LYS A 169 -18.49 -2.74 -23.89
CA LYS A 169 -19.24 -2.10 -22.81
C LYS A 169 -18.35 -1.19 -21.95
N PRO A 170 -18.90 -0.07 -21.45
CA PRO A 170 -18.14 0.84 -20.61
C PRO A 170 -17.74 0.19 -19.28
N CYS A 171 -16.62 0.63 -18.73
CA CYS A 171 -16.18 0.25 -17.38
C CYS A 171 -17.19 0.75 -16.34
N TYR A 172 -17.27 0.04 -15.22
CA TYR A 172 -18.14 0.39 -14.12
C TYR A 172 -17.38 0.49 -12.80
N TRP A 173 -18.00 1.11 -11.79
CA TRP A 173 -17.39 1.31 -10.49
C TRP A 173 -18.01 0.39 -9.46
N LYS A 174 -17.16 -0.20 -8.61
CA LYS A 174 -17.59 -0.95 -7.42
C LYS A 174 -16.88 -0.41 -6.18
N ASP A 175 -17.56 -0.50 -5.04
CA ASP A 175 -17.02 -0.06 -3.77
C ASP A 175 -16.14 -1.15 -3.15
N TYR A 176 -15.10 -0.74 -2.42
CA TYR A 176 -14.36 -1.54 -1.47
C TYR A 176 -14.37 -0.83 -0.13
N LYS A 177 -14.17 -1.56 0.96
CA LYS A 177 -14.03 -1.00 2.30
C LYS A 177 -12.58 -0.98 2.69
N ALA A 178 -12.14 0.11 3.30
CA ALA A 178 -10.80 0.25 3.85
C ALA A 178 -10.88 0.62 5.32
N LEU A 179 -10.09 -0.07 6.13
CA LEU A 179 -10.08 0.06 7.57
C LEU A 179 -8.66 0.32 8.06
N CYS A 180 -8.53 1.18 9.06
CA CYS A 180 -7.28 1.45 9.73
C CYS A 180 -7.45 1.28 11.24
N LEU A 181 -6.50 0.58 11.87
CA LEU A 181 -6.41 0.37 13.30
C LEU A 181 -5.32 1.27 13.86
N ASP A 182 -5.66 2.16 14.80
CA ASP A 182 -4.76 3.12 15.46
C ASP A 182 -3.86 3.91 14.46
N ASN A 183 -4.33 4.13 13.23
CA ASN A 183 -3.56 4.72 12.12
C ASN A 183 -2.24 4.00 11.78
N VAL A 184 -2.04 2.79 12.27
CA VAL A 184 -0.83 1.98 12.09
C VAL A 184 -1.07 0.84 11.10
N TYR A 185 -2.13 0.07 11.31
CA TYR A 185 -2.42 -1.11 10.50
C TYR A 185 -3.60 -0.88 9.57
N CYS A 186 -3.41 -1.17 8.31
CA CYS A 186 -4.42 -0.97 7.27
C CYS A 186 -4.86 -2.29 6.66
N GLY A 187 -6.16 -2.43 6.44
CA GLY A 187 -6.77 -3.48 5.64
C GLY A 187 -7.73 -2.91 4.60
N ALA A 188 -7.88 -3.60 3.48
CA ALA A 188 -8.84 -3.22 2.45
C ALA A 188 -9.51 -4.46 1.87
N PHE A 189 -10.83 -4.44 1.80
CA PHE A 189 -11.69 -5.59 1.53
C PHE A 189 -12.62 -5.27 0.37
N PHE A 190 -12.62 -6.15 -0.61
CA PHE A 190 -13.46 -6.04 -1.79
C PHE A 190 -14.45 -7.21 -1.83
N GLN A 191 -15.73 -6.92 -1.66
CA GLN A 191 -16.81 -7.92 -1.62
C GLN A 191 -16.64 -8.99 -0.52
N SER A 192 -15.95 -8.66 0.57
CA SER A 192 -15.70 -9.55 1.72
C SER A 192 -15.83 -8.77 3.03
N GLU A 193 -17.03 -8.30 3.33
CA GLU A 193 -17.31 -7.57 4.57
C GLU A 193 -17.11 -8.45 5.80
N GLN A 194 -17.36 -9.75 5.70
CA GLN A 194 -17.13 -10.69 6.79
C GLN A 194 -15.64 -10.78 7.15
N ASP A 195 -14.73 -10.84 6.17
CA ASP A 195 -13.29 -10.88 6.43
C ASP A 195 -12.81 -9.61 7.16
N LEU A 196 -13.43 -8.45 6.85
CA LEU A 196 -13.17 -7.19 7.56
C LEU A 196 -13.57 -7.31 9.03
N ILE A 197 -14.79 -7.80 9.29
CA ILE A 197 -15.36 -7.97 10.63
C ILE A 197 -14.50 -8.98 11.42
N ASP A 198 -14.17 -10.12 10.83
CA ASP A 198 -13.40 -11.19 11.47
C ASP A 198 -11.99 -10.72 11.82
N TRP A 199 -11.31 -10.04 10.89
CA TRP A 199 -9.99 -9.48 11.17
C TRP A 199 -10.03 -8.44 12.29
N THR A 200 -11.02 -7.55 12.29
CA THR A 200 -11.13 -6.51 13.31
C THR A 200 -11.45 -7.13 14.68
N ASN A 201 -12.37 -8.08 14.74
CA ASN A 201 -12.73 -8.77 15.98
C ASN A 201 -11.63 -9.74 16.49
N SER A 202 -10.70 -10.16 15.63
CA SER A 202 -9.52 -10.92 16.06
C SER A 202 -8.50 -10.09 16.82
N GLN A 203 -8.61 -8.74 16.77
CA GLN A 203 -7.73 -7.84 17.50
C GLN A 203 -8.13 -7.75 18.98
N LYS A 204 -7.16 -7.41 19.83
CA LYS A 204 -7.46 -7.04 21.22
C LYS A 204 -8.07 -5.63 21.23
N LEU A 205 -9.40 -5.55 21.19
CA LEU A 205 -10.11 -4.27 21.24
C LEU A 205 -10.10 -3.71 22.67
N LEU A 206 -9.70 -2.44 22.81
CA LEU A 206 -9.70 -1.74 24.10
C LEU A 206 -11.08 -1.16 24.45
N HIS A 207 -11.27 -0.67 25.67
CA HIS A 207 -12.50 -0.03 26.12
C HIS A 207 -12.18 1.36 26.70
N PRO A 208 -12.79 2.45 26.16
CA PRO A 208 -13.66 2.48 24.97
C PRO A 208 -12.87 2.28 23.68
N ILE A 209 -13.58 1.81 22.62
CA ILE A 209 -13.05 1.79 21.26
C ILE A 209 -13.71 2.90 20.43
N TYR A 210 -12.92 3.75 19.83
CA TYR A 210 -13.38 4.87 18.99
C TYR A 210 -13.58 4.41 17.55
N CYS A 211 -14.84 4.43 17.08
CA CYS A 211 -15.23 4.00 15.74
C CYS A 211 -15.50 5.23 14.86
N ILE A 212 -14.56 5.59 13.99
CA ILE A 212 -14.63 6.81 13.17
C ILE A 212 -15.09 6.46 11.74
N GLY A 213 -16.18 7.08 11.28
CA GLY A 213 -16.76 6.83 9.96
C GLY A 213 -17.26 8.08 9.24
N ASP A 214 -17.46 7.94 7.91
CA ASP A 214 -17.81 9.04 6.97
C ASP A 214 -19.27 9.49 7.00
N GLY A 215 -20.13 8.85 7.77
CA GLY A 215 -21.58 9.14 7.82
C GLY A 215 -22.42 8.26 6.88
N HIS A 216 -21.82 7.37 6.08
CA HIS A 216 -22.58 6.44 5.24
C HIS A 216 -23.16 5.30 6.09
N ALA A 217 -24.46 5.00 5.90
CA ALA A 217 -25.16 3.99 6.69
C ALA A 217 -24.48 2.61 6.69
N GLY A 218 -23.92 2.18 5.55
CA GLY A 218 -23.21 0.93 5.44
C GLY A 218 -21.92 0.85 6.30
N ILE A 219 -21.30 2.00 6.63
CA ILE A 219 -20.15 2.04 7.55
C ILE A 219 -20.64 1.78 9.00
N TRP A 220 -21.73 2.42 9.38
CA TRP A 220 -22.30 2.25 10.73
C TRP A 220 -22.81 0.83 10.95
N ASN A 221 -23.42 0.21 9.94
CA ASN A 221 -23.81 -1.19 10.00
C ASN A 221 -22.63 -2.12 10.26
N LEU A 222 -21.48 -1.88 9.60
CA LEU A 222 -20.27 -2.66 9.84
C LEU A 222 -19.73 -2.46 11.27
N PHE A 223 -19.77 -1.24 11.80
CA PHE A 223 -19.35 -1.00 13.18
C PHE A 223 -20.22 -1.74 14.19
N GLN A 224 -21.50 -1.98 13.90
CA GLN A 224 -22.38 -2.74 14.78
C GLN A 224 -21.94 -4.19 14.99
N GLU A 225 -21.21 -4.75 14.04
CA GLU A 225 -20.67 -6.13 14.08
C GLU A 225 -19.25 -6.20 14.70
N ILE A 226 -18.68 -5.06 15.13
CA ILE A 226 -17.33 -4.97 15.70
C ILE A 226 -17.42 -4.76 17.21
N GLY A 227 -16.79 -5.63 18.00
CA GLY A 227 -16.80 -5.57 19.46
C GLY A 227 -18.20 -5.68 20.05
N VAL A 228 -18.38 -5.19 21.28
CA VAL A 228 -19.69 -5.14 21.95
C VAL A 228 -20.23 -3.72 22.00
N PRO A 229 -21.56 -3.50 22.03
CA PRO A 229 -22.16 -2.16 21.98
C PRO A 229 -21.62 -1.19 23.03
N GLU A 230 -21.43 -1.67 24.25
CA GLU A 230 -20.99 -0.86 25.39
C GLU A 230 -19.53 -0.39 25.27
N GLN A 231 -18.76 -1.06 24.43
CA GLN A 231 -17.35 -0.75 24.18
C GLN A 231 -17.18 0.32 23.11
N ARG A 232 -18.16 0.42 22.18
CA ARG A 232 -18.05 1.30 21.00
C ARG A 232 -18.44 2.72 21.31
N GLN A 233 -17.61 3.66 20.88
CA GLN A 233 -17.95 5.06 20.74
C GLN A 233 -17.87 5.45 19.28
N GLU A 234 -19.04 5.55 18.64
CA GLU A 234 -19.17 5.96 17.26
C GLU A 234 -18.94 7.47 17.11
N ILE A 235 -18.06 7.86 16.20
CA ILE A 235 -17.70 9.27 15.96
C ILE A 235 -17.76 9.55 14.47
N LEU A 236 -18.50 10.60 14.11
CA LEU A 236 -18.54 11.09 12.72
C LEU A 236 -17.20 11.74 12.37
N ASP A 237 -16.60 11.33 11.26
CA ASP A 237 -15.34 11.93 10.81
C ASP A 237 -15.47 13.43 10.57
N TRP A 238 -14.56 14.19 11.17
CA TRP A 238 -14.56 15.65 11.12
C TRP A 238 -14.45 16.21 9.70
N TYR A 239 -13.60 15.61 8.87
CA TYR A 239 -13.41 16.09 7.50
C TYR A 239 -14.66 15.89 6.64
N HIS A 240 -15.33 14.77 6.79
CA HIS A 240 -16.61 14.51 6.13
C HIS A 240 -17.73 15.44 6.64
N LEU A 241 -17.78 15.69 7.95
CA LEU A 241 -18.71 16.67 8.52
C LEU A 241 -18.46 18.07 7.95
N LYS A 242 -17.22 18.52 7.96
CA LYS A 242 -16.78 19.80 7.41
C LYS A 242 -17.08 19.91 5.90
N GLU A 243 -16.80 18.89 5.13
CA GLU A 243 -17.10 18.84 3.69
C GLU A 243 -18.62 19.02 3.44
N ASN A 244 -19.46 18.33 4.20
CA ASN A 244 -20.90 18.45 4.11
C ASN A 244 -21.40 19.85 4.52
N LEU A 245 -20.80 20.46 5.53
CA LEU A 245 -21.09 21.86 5.89
C LEU A 245 -20.80 22.81 4.72
N TYR A 246 -19.64 22.71 4.09
CA TYR A 246 -19.28 23.60 2.98
C TYR A 246 -20.08 23.33 1.70
N LYS A 247 -20.54 22.08 1.47
CA LYS A 247 -21.49 21.75 0.39
C LYS A 247 -22.83 22.44 0.56
N ALA A 248 -23.28 22.75 1.78
CA ALA A 248 -24.51 23.52 2.02
C ALA A 248 -24.41 24.94 1.44
N GLY A 249 -23.21 25.51 1.34
CA GLY A 249 -22.94 26.82 0.76
C GLY A 249 -23.38 27.97 1.67
N GLY A 250 -23.45 29.18 1.09
CA GLY A 250 -23.83 30.39 1.83
C GLY A 250 -22.65 31.34 2.07
N SER A 251 -22.76 32.25 3.05
CA SER A 251 -21.69 33.19 3.36
C SER A 251 -20.56 32.49 4.08
N LEU A 252 -19.31 32.77 3.68
CA LEU A 252 -18.11 32.21 4.30
C LEU A 252 -18.05 32.50 5.81
N ARG A 253 -18.50 33.68 6.23
CA ARG A 253 -18.56 34.05 7.66
C ARG A 253 -19.44 33.09 8.46
N ARG A 254 -20.65 32.77 7.94
CA ARG A 254 -21.56 31.82 8.60
C ARG A 254 -21.00 30.40 8.61
N LEU A 255 -20.41 29.96 7.50
CA LEU A 255 -19.79 28.63 7.43
C LEU A 255 -18.65 28.47 8.43
N LYS A 256 -17.77 29.47 8.57
CA LYS A 256 -16.70 29.47 9.58
C LYS A 256 -17.25 29.48 11.02
N GLN A 257 -18.34 30.22 11.27
CA GLN A 257 -19.00 30.20 12.58
C GLN A 257 -19.58 28.82 12.87
N ALA A 258 -20.29 28.23 11.92
CA ALA A 258 -20.80 26.87 12.06
C ALA A 258 -19.70 25.83 12.25
N GLU A 259 -18.59 25.96 11.52
CA GLU A 259 -17.41 25.10 11.67
C GLU A 259 -16.84 25.13 13.10
N SER A 260 -16.69 26.34 13.66
CA SER A 260 -16.21 26.50 15.06
C SER A 260 -17.17 25.90 16.08
N LEU A 261 -18.48 26.09 15.89
CA LEU A 261 -19.50 25.50 16.76
C LEU A 261 -19.51 23.97 16.68
N LEU A 262 -19.43 23.40 15.47
CA LEU A 262 -19.35 21.94 15.28
C LEU A 262 -18.06 21.35 15.85
N TRP A 263 -16.95 22.07 15.78
CA TRP A 263 -15.71 21.63 16.38
C TRP A 263 -15.81 21.46 17.91
N CYS A 264 -16.64 22.31 18.55
CA CYS A 264 -16.99 22.19 19.96
C CYS A 264 -18.21 21.27 20.23
N GLY A 265 -18.75 20.56 19.24
CA GLY A 265 -19.92 19.68 19.39
C GLY A 265 -21.26 20.39 19.56
N GLN A 266 -21.34 21.70 19.29
CA GLN A 266 -22.52 22.54 19.51
C GLN A 266 -23.50 22.45 18.33
N VAL A 267 -24.13 21.28 18.18
CA VAL A 267 -25.01 20.97 17.03
C VAL A 267 -26.27 21.83 17.04
N ASN A 268 -26.87 22.10 18.20
CA ASN A 268 -28.10 22.90 18.31
C ASN A 268 -27.90 24.32 17.79
N GLU A 269 -26.80 24.96 18.20
CA GLU A 269 -26.44 26.30 17.82
C GLU A 269 -26.23 26.42 16.31
N VAL A 270 -25.70 25.37 15.69
CA VAL A 270 -25.55 25.32 14.23
C VAL A 270 -26.89 25.17 13.54
N ILE A 271 -27.78 24.31 14.03
CA ILE A 271 -29.14 24.17 13.47
C ILE A 271 -29.87 25.48 13.57
N ASP A 272 -29.80 26.18 14.72
CA ASP A 272 -30.39 27.51 14.89
C ASP A 272 -29.83 28.57 13.93
N LEU A 273 -28.51 28.51 13.67
CA LEU A 273 -27.84 29.41 12.72
C LEU A 273 -28.38 29.27 11.28
N PHE A 274 -28.91 28.08 10.95
CA PHE A 274 -29.40 27.75 9.60
C PHE A 274 -30.97 27.72 9.45
N LYS A 275 -31.74 27.71 10.55
CA LYS A 275 -33.20 27.48 10.54
C LYS A 275 -33.99 28.41 9.66
N ASP A 276 -33.59 29.68 9.59
CA ASP A 276 -34.31 30.71 8.82
C ASP A 276 -33.93 30.72 7.33
N LEU A 277 -33.01 29.85 6.90
CA LEU A 277 -32.54 29.83 5.54
C LEU A 277 -33.40 28.89 4.67
N LYS A 278 -33.96 29.44 3.60
CA LYS A 278 -34.93 28.73 2.74
C LYS A 278 -34.31 27.73 1.74
N LYS A 279 -32.98 27.74 1.56
CA LYS A 279 -32.31 26.84 0.60
C LYS A 279 -32.44 25.39 1.01
N LYS A 280 -32.78 24.51 0.06
CA LYS A 280 -32.88 23.06 0.24
C LYS A 280 -31.59 22.46 0.83
N ALA A 281 -30.43 22.96 0.41
CA ALA A 281 -29.12 22.49 0.87
C ALA A 281 -28.95 22.66 2.39
N PHE A 282 -29.45 23.76 2.98
CA PHE A 282 -29.36 23.93 4.44
C PHE A 282 -30.26 22.95 5.18
N LYS A 283 -31.49 22.72 4.68
CA LYS A 283 -32.39 21.72 5.27
C LYS A 283 -31.77 20.32 5.21
N THR A 284 -31.16 19.97 4.08
CA THR A 284 -30.44 18.69 3.92
C THR A 284 -29.31 18.57 4.92
N PHE A 285 -28.53 19.65 5.13
CA PHE A 285 -27.43 19.65 6.09
C PHE A 285 -27.94 19.57 7.54
N CYS A 286 -28.98 20.30 7.91
CA CYS A 286 -29.58 20.16 9.26
C CYS A 286 -30.11 18.74 9.51
N ASN A 287 -30.78 18.12 8.53
CA ASN A 287 -31.21 16.73 8.65
C ASN A 287 -30.01 15.78 8.81
N TYR A 288 -28.91 16.02 8.11
CA TYR A 288 -27.67 15.28 8.27
C TYR A 288 -27.10 15.41 9.70
N LEU A 289 -27.08 16.61 10.26
CA LEU A 289 -26.67 16.85 11.65
C LEU A 289 -27.56 16.10 12.64
N GLU A 290 -28.89 16.12 12.45
CA GLU A 290 -29.83 15.38 13.29
C GLU A 290 -29.62 13.85 13.22
N THR A 291 -29.40 13.34 12.00
CA THR A 291 -29.16 11.90 11.79
C THR A 291 -27.89 11.42 12.51
N HIS A 292 -26.87 12.27 12.57
CA HIS A 292 -25.58 11.94 13.15
C HIS A 292 -25.32 12.58 14.53
N ARG A 293 -26.34 13.16 15.14
CA ARG A 293 -26.23 13.93 16.38
C ARG A 293 -25.44 13.20 17.49
N CYS A 294 -25.73 11.93 17.71
CA CYS A 294 -25.05 11.12 18.74
C CYS A 294 -23.59 10.78 18.39
N ARG A 295 -23.17 11.01 17.15
CA ARG A 295 -21.81 10.76 16.64
C ARG A 295 -20.98 12.03 16.47
N ILE A 296 -21.60 13.20 16.63
CA ILE A 296 -20.90 14.50 16.63
C ILE A 296 -20.48 14.81 18.06
N VAL A 297 -19.19 14.69 18.31
CA VAL A 297 -18.58 14.89 19.63
C VAL A 297 -17.99 16.29 19.76
N ASN A 298 -17.52 16.65 20.93
CA ASN A 298 -16.65 17.81 21.10
C ASN A 298 -15.23 17.46 20.59
N TYR A 299 -14.97 17.72 19.30
CA TYR A 299 -13.69 17.37 18.64
C TYR A 299 -12.50 18.10 19.29
N LEU A 300 -12.70 19.35 19.79
CA LEU A 300 -11.67 20.09 20.50
C LEU A 300 -11.21 19.33 21.75
N TYR A 301 -12.16 18.87 22.57
CA TYR A 301 -11.86 18.11 23.77
C TYR A 301 -11.13 16.79 23.44
N TYR A 302 -11.58 16.06 22.41
CA TYR A 302 -10.91 14.83 21.99
C TYR A 302 -9.48 15.05 21.52
N GLN A 303 -9.22 16.20 20.86
CA GLN A 303 -7.88 16.57 20.41
C GLN A 303 -6.99 16.97 21.57
N GLU A 304 -7.49 17.81 22.48
CA GLU A 304 -6.73 18.30 23.66
C GLU A 304 -6.34 17.14 24.60
N GLU A 305 -7.25 16.22 24.84
CA GLU A 305 -7.01 15.04 25.67
C GLU A 305 -6.31 13.88 24.92
N SER A 306 -5.99 14.06 23.63
CA SER A 306 -5.35 13.03 22.80
C SER A 306 -6.11 11.68 22.82
N LEU A 307 -7.43 11.72 22.91
CA LEU A 307 -8.27 10.52 23.01
C LEU A 307 -8.36 9.77 21.67
N SER A 308 -8.29 10.50 20.58
CA SER A 308 -8.32 9.93 19.23
C SER A 308 -7.56 10.82 18.23
N SER A 309 -7.29 10.30 17.05
CA SER A 309 -6.59 11.01 15.97
C SER A 309 -7.49 12.01 15.21
N LEU A 310 -8.68 12.31 15.73
CA LEU A 310 -9.66 13.22 15.12
C LEU A 310 -9.04 14.57 14.76
N GLY A 311 -9.28 15.01 13.53
CA GLY A 311 -8.77 16.29 13.02
C GLY A 311 -7.28 16.33 12.69
N SER A 312 -6.52 15.25 12.91
CA SER A 312 -5.07 15.21 12.62
C SER A 312 -4.73 15.15 11.12
N GLY A 313 -5.72 14.89 10.25
CA GLY A 313 -5.51 14.67 8.80
C GLY A 313 -4.84 13.34 8.44
N THR A 314 -4.34 12.61 9.42
CA THR A 314 -3.65 11.33 9.21
C THR A 314 -4.61 10.22 8.81
N VAL A 315 -5.81 10.21 9.36
CA VAL A 315 -6.85 9.20 9.11
C VAL A 315 -7.31 9.21 7.65
N GLU A 316 -7.72 10.36 7.14
CA GLU A 316 -8.12 10.53 5.74
C GLU A 316 -6.96 10.21 4.79
N SER A 317 -5.73 10.54 5.20
CA SER A 317 -4.54 10.29 4.39
C SER A 317 -4.27 8.80 4.18
N THR A 318 -4.50 7.95 5.17
CA THR A 318 -4.15 6.52 5.09
C THR A 318 -5.10 5.76 4.17
N ILE A 319 -6.42 5.97 4.30
CA ILE A 319 -7.41 5.34 3.42
C ILE A 319 -7.27 5.88 1.98
N LYS A 320 -7.01 7.18 1.82
CA LYS A 320 -6.66 7.76 0.51
C LYS A 320 -5.40 7.11 -0.08
N ARG A 321 -4.38 6.83 0.74
CA ARG A 321 -3.15 6.16 0.30
C ARG A 321 -3.40 4.75 -0.24
N ILE A 322 -4.36 4.00 0.31
CA ILE A 322 -4.80 2.71 -0.26
C ILE A 322 -5.38 2.94 -1.66
N GLY A 323 -6.27 3.91 -1.80
CA GLY A 323 -6.93 4.26 -3.06
C GLY A 323 -5.96 4.69 -4.17
N LEU A 324 -4.84 5.32 -3.85
CA LEU A 324 -3.87 5.80 -4.84
C LEU A 324 -3.43 4.70 -5.82
N ARG A 325 -3.24 3.46 -5.35
CA ARG A 325 -2.81 2.36 -6.21
C ARG A 325 -3.88 1.89 -7.19
N VAL A 326 -5.13 1.81 -6.74
CA VAL A 326 -6.24 1.31 -7.56
C VAL A 326 -6.86 2.37 -8.44
N LYS A 327 -6.64 3.66 -8.11
CA LYS A 327 -7.15 4.83 -8.84
C LYS A 327 -6.10 5.51 -9.73
N LEU A 328 -4.98 4.85 -10.03
CA LEU A 328 -4.01 5.39 -10.99
C LEU A 328 -4.71 5.79 -12.29
N SER A 329 -4.27 6.90 -12.90
CA SER A 329 -4.86 7.42 -14.14
C SER A 329 -4.95 6.34 -15.20
N GLY A 330 -6.14 6.10 -15.76
CA GLY A 330 -6.40 5.06 -16.74
C GLY A 330 -6.49 3.63 -16.19
N ALA A 331 -6.27 3.40 -14.91
CA ALA A 331 -6.35 2.06 -14.32
C ALA A 331 -7.76 1.47 -14.44
N GLN A 332 -7.81 0.22 -14.84
CA GLN A 332 -9.01 -0.60 -14.95
C GLN A 332 -8.66 -2.02 -14.52
N TRP A 333 -9.48 -2.62 -13.68
CA TRP A 333 -9.19 -3.89 -13.04
C TRP A 333 -10.15 -5.00 -13.49
N ASN A 334 -9.64 -6.20 -13.63
CA ASN A 334 -10.49 -7.38 -13.63
C ASN A 334 -10.93 -7.64 -12.19
N ILE A 335 -12.19 -7.98 -11.99
CA ILE A 335 -12.81 -8.18 -10.67
C ILE A 335 -11.97 -9.09 -9.76
N GLU A 336 -11.48 -10.20 -10.29
CA GLU A 336 -10.65 -11.21 -9.62
C GLU A 336 -9.26 -10.72 -9.17
N SER A 337 -8.81 -9.54 -9.65
CA SER A 337 -7.49 -8.98 -9.34
C SER A 337 -7.56 -7.88 -8.27
N VAL A 338 -8.76 -7.45 -7.89
CA VAL A 338 -8.93 -6.31 -6.97
C VAL A 338 -8.44 -6.65 -5.57
N SER A 339 -8.85 -7.79 -5.03
CA SER A 339 -8.44 -8.20 -3.67
C SER A 339 -6.92 -8.33 -3.57
N SER A 340 -6.25 -8.97 -4.54
CA SER A 340 -4.79 -9.13 -4.53
C SER A 340 -4.04 -7.80 -4.57
N ILE A 341 -4.51 -6.81 -5.34
CA ILE A 341 -3.83 -5.51 -5.40
C ILE A 341 -4.10 -4.64 -4.18
N LEU A 342 -5.28 -4.74 -3.58
CA LEU A 342 -5.59 -4.08 -2.32
C LEU A 342 -4.75 -4.68 -1.18
N SER A 343 -4.67 -6.01 -1.10
CA SER A 343 -3.83 -6.73 -0.12
C SER A 343 -2.35 -6.34 -0.24
N LEU A 344 -1.79 -6.35 -1.47
CA LEU A 344 -0.43 -5.88 -1.71
C LEU A 344 -0.22 -4.43 -1.25
N ARG A 345 -1.18 -3.55 -1.55
CA ARG A 345 -1.08 -2.14 -1.15
C ARG A 345 -1.12 -1.98 0.37
N CYS A 346 -1.98 -2.72 1.06
CA CYS A 346 -2.01 -2.74 2.52
C CYS A 346 -0.72 -3.32 3.11
N ALA A 347 -0.20 -4.43 2.57
CA ALA A 347 1.08 -5.01 2.98
C ALA A 347 2.24 -4.00 2.85
N TYR A 348 2.26 -3.21 1.76
CA TYR A 348 3.22 -2.12 1.59
C TYR A 348 3.07 -1.04 2.66
N LEU A 349 1.85 -0.57 2.91
CA LEU A 349 1.57 0.48 3.91
C LEU A 349 1.85 0.00 5.34
N ASN A 350 1.66 -1.28 5.61
CA ASN A 350 1.96 -1.95 6.88
C ASN A 350 3.46 -2.29 7.06
N GLY A 351 4.32 -1.94 6.09
CA GLY A 351 5.76 -2.18 6.17
C GLY A 351 6.20 -3.63 5.92
N GLN A 352 5.29 -4.55 5.59
CA GLN A 352 5.60 -5.98 5.38
C GLN A 352 6.53 -6.26 4.19
N LEU A 353 6.62 -5.33 3.25
CA LEU A 353 7.53 -5.43 2.11
C LEU A 353 8.93 -4.87 2.39
N SER A 354 9.17 -4.27 3.56
CA SER A 354 10.43 -3.61 3.91
C SER A 354 11.40 -4.49 4.72
N SER A 355 10.89 -5.58 5.29
CA SER A 355 11.67 -6.54 6.10
C SER A 355 12.45 -7.55 5.26
#